data_36f9e6af8f0cbc290405a4790849e028
#
_entry.id   36f9e6af8f0cbc290405a4790849e028
#
_cell.length_a   1.000
_cell.length_b   1.000
_cell.length_c   1.000
_cell.angle_alpha   90.00
_cell.angle_beta   90.00
_cell.angle_gamma   90.00
#
_symmetry.space_group_name_H-M   'P 1'
#
loop_
_entity.id
_entity.type
_entity.pdbx_description
1 polymer ?
#
loop_
_entity_poly.entity_id
_entity_poly.type
_entity_poly.pdbx_seq_one_letter_code
_entity_poly.pdbx_strand_id
1 'polypeptide(L)'
;MKNLIVFIIAIFIANTSIAQTIEVCKTCPVSTLTDAITQAKDSDTIIIKKGTYKEHSIIIDKSLTIIGENYPVIDGEKKGEIITIKADNVTVDGLFIINVGTSYTEDYAAIRVKNSKNFIIQNLVLEKLFFGIYIEKSRDGKVYHNKIIGDAVEEYNSGNGIQLWYSKNVEIEHNYVEHVRDGIYLEFSDDCLIKNNISTLNVRYGLHFMFSNDDIYQDNTFENNGAGVAVMFSKRIKMYNNLFRENWGTASYGMLLKEINDAKIIGNTFEDNTIGINIEGSNRITYKHNSFSNNGWAIKVKGACYANTFTENNFLYNSFDIAYNSNVNDNVFDKNYWSSYTGYDLDKNGIGDIPYRPVKLFSYIVNRTPETIILLRSMFIDIIDFSEKVSPVFTPDDLLDNNPQIKKLTW
;
A
#
# COMPACT_ATOMS: atom_id res chain seq x y z
N MET A 1 -38.25 -24.62 69.10
CA MET A 1 -38.23 -24.69 67.62
C MET A 1 -36.91 -24.07 67.18
N LYS A 2 -35.91 -24.88 66.77
CA LYS A 2 -34.60 -24.44 66.35
C LYS A 2 -34.62 -24.42 64.82
N ASN A 3 -34.48 -23.25 64.22
CA ASN A 3 -34.34 -23.14 62.77
C ASN A 3 -32.94 -23.52 62.33
N LEU A 4 -32.85 -24.60 61.60
CA LEU A 4 -31.64 -25.09 60.98
C LEU A 4 -31.47 -24.35 59.62
N ILE A 5 -30.58 -23.37 59.55
CA ILE A 5 -30.22 -22.70 58.29
C ILE A 5 -29.17 -23.58 57.60
N VAL A 6 -29.59 -24.22 56.51
CA VAL A 6 -28.67 -24.99 55.62
C VAL A 6 -28.03 -23.97 54.67
N PHE A 7 -26.73 -23.74 54.84
CA PHE A 7 -25.90 -22.94 53.91
C PHE A 7 -25.48 -23.89 52.74
N ILE A 8 -26.12 -23.72 51.57
CA ILE A 8 -25.68 -24.37 50.34
C ILE A 8 -24.54 -23.51 49.78
N ILE A 9 -23.30 -23.95 49.96
CA ILE A 9 -22.14 -23.38 49.29
C ILE A 9 -22.10 -23.97 47.86
N ALA A 10 -22.56 -23.20 46.90
CA ALA A 10 -22.36 -23.52 45.47
C ALA A 10 -20.88 -23.29 45.12
N ILE A 11 -20.09 -24.35 45.07
CA ILE A 11 -18.73 -24.32 44.57
C ILE A 11 -18.82 -24.14 43.06
N PHE A 12 -18.63 -22.91 42.57
CA PHE A 12 -18.35 -22.67 41.16
C PHE A 12 -16.94 -23.22 40.87
N ILE A 13 -16.88 -24.45 40.37
CA ILE A 13 -15.66 -24.99 39.78
C ILE A 13 -15.51 -24.24 38.45
N ALA A 14 -14.76 -23.14 38.47
CA ALA A 14 -14.25 -22.57 37.27
C ALA A 14 -13.32 -23.62 36.64
N ASN A 15 -13.78 -24.27 35.59
CA ASN A 15 -12.92 -25.12 34.75
C ASN A 15 -11.90 -24.16 34.10
N THR A 16 -10.79 -23.87 34.76
CA THR A 16 -9.62 -23.27 34.14
C THR A 16 -9.06 -24.34 33.21
N SER A 17 -9.46 -24.26 31.93
CA SER A 17 -8.80 -25.03 30.88
C SER A 17 -7.33 -24.57 30.86
N ILE A 18 -6.42 -25.40 31.30
CA ILE A 18 -4.99 -25.15 31.21
C ILE A 18 -4.67 -25.36 29.74
N ALA A 19 -4.17 -24.30 29.08
CA ALA A 19 -3.72 -24.38 27.70
C ALA A 19 -2.65 -25.47 27.55
N GLN A 20 -2.85 -26.39 26.64
CA GLN A 20 -1.93 -27.48 26.36
C GLN A 20 -1.05 -27.15 25.15
N THR A 21 0.12 -27.79 25.10
CA THR A 21 1.00 -27.76 23.96
C THR A 21 0.97 -29.09 23.23
N ILE A 22 0.66 -29.07 21.93
CA ILE A 22 0.66 -30.22 21.04
C ILE A 22 1.85 -30.08 20.09
N GLU A 23 2.72 -31.07 20.09
CA GLU A 23 3.86 -31.11 19.16
C GLU A 23 3.53 -31.90 17.90
N VAL A 24 3.84 -31.32 16.74
CA VAL A 24 3.70 -31.95 15.42
C VAL A 24 5.08 -32.24 14.87
N CYS A 25 5.37 -33.55 14.65
CA CYS A 25 6.58 -33.97 13.95
C CYS A 25 6.38 -35.36 13.33
N LYS A 26 7.27 -35.76 12.38
CA LYS A 26 7.17 -37.07 11.70
C LYS A 26 7.22 -38.31 12.62
N THR A 27 7.84 -38.19 13.79
CA THR A 27 8.02 -39.24 14.77
C THR A 27 7.19 -39.04 16.05
N CYS A 28 6.44 -37.95 16.13
CA CYS A 28 5.55 -37.61 17.21
C CYS A 28 4.25 -38.42 17.11
N PRO A 29 3.45 -38.53 18.21
CA PRO A 29 2.12 -39.11 18.16
C PRO A 29 1.18 -38.39 17.20
N VAL A 30 1.40 -37.06 16.99
CA VAL A 30 0.68 -36.24 16.04
C VAL A 30 1.66 -35.86 14.94
N SER A 31 1.37 -36.23 13.69
CA SER A 31 2.29 -36.05 12.56
C SER A 31 1.79 -35.07 11.53
N THR A 32 0.56 -34.53 11.63
CA THR A 32 -0.04 -33.58 10.75
C THR A 32 -0.60 -32.38 11.52
N LEU A 33 -0.63 -31.19 10.89
CA LEU A 33 -1.25 -30.02 11.49
C LEU A 33 -2.77 -30.20 11.63
N THR A 34 -3.41 -30.86 10.65
CA THR A 34 -4.85 -31.15 10.66
C THR A 34 -5.24 -32.00 11.87
N ASP A 35 -4.46 -33.07 12.20
CA ASP A 35 -4.71 -33.90 13.37
C ASP A 35 -4.48 -33.15 14.68
N ALA A 36 -3.46 -32.27 14.72
CA ALA A 36 -3.19 -31.42 15.89
C ALA A 36 -4.37 -30.47 16.17
N ILE A 37 -4.88 -29.80 15.14
CA ILE A 37 -6.04 -28.90 15.27
C ILE A 37 -7.27 -29.66 15.74
N THR A 38 -7.48 -30.88 15.23
CA THR A 38 -8.62 -31.75 15.65
C THR A 38 -8.57 -32.08 17.14
N GLN A 39 -7.39 -32.39 17.67
CA GLN A 39 -7.18 -32.75 19.08
C GLN A 39 -7.15 -31.51 20.01
N ALA A 40 -6.74 -30.35 19.50
CA ALA A 40 -6.60 -29.11 20.26
C ALA A 40 -7.96 -28.60 20.79
N LYS A 41 -7.90 -27.86 21.89
CA LYS A 41 -8.99 -27.03 22.42
C LYS A 41 -8.65 -25.55 22.29
N ASP A 42 -9.64 -24.68 22.51
CA ASP A 42 -9.42 -23.24 22.54
C ASP A 42 -8.29 -22.87 23.51
N SER A 43 -7.45 -21.95 23.08
CA SER A 43 -6.25 -21.46 23.78
C SER A 43 -5.05 -22.41 23.80
N ASP A 44 -5.11 -23.59 23.16
CA ASP A 44 -3.96 -24.46 23.04
C ASP A 44 -2.91 -23.91 22.07
N THR A 45 -1.67 -24.37 22.26
CA THR A 45 -0.54 -24.07 21.40
C THR A 45 -0.13 -25.30 20.60
N ILE A 46 0.02 -25.17 19.29
CA ILE A 46 0.53 -26.20 18.40
C ILE A 46 1.95 -25.81 17.97
N ILE A 47 2.93 -26.62 18.26
CA ILE A 47 4.33 -26.42 17.87
C ILE A 47 4.66 -27.40 16.75
N ILE A 48 4.93 -26.85 15.56
CA ILE A 48 5.32 -27.65 14.40
C ILE A 48 6.85 -27.68 14.34
N LYS A 49 7.42 -28.86 14.50
CA LYS A 49 8.86 -29.07 14.45
C LYS A 49 9.36 -29.02 12.99
N LYS A 50 10.63 -28.70 12.81
CA LYS A 50 11.26 -28.67 11.49
C LYS A 50 10.94 -29.93 10.66
N GLY A 51 10.45 -29.74 9.46
CA GLY A 51 10.06 -30.82 8.55
C GLY A 51 9.31 -30.29 7.34
N THR A 52 8.91 -31.20 6.46
CA THR A 52 8.00 -30.89 5.33
C THR A 52 6.71 -31.67 5.55
N TYR A 53 5.62 -30.95 5.57
CA TYR A 53 4.25 -31.45 5.79
C TYR A 53 3.45 -31.17 4.52
N LYS A 54 2.96 -32.21 3.89
CA LYS A 54 2.16 -32.13 2.66
C LYS A 54 0.70 -32.05 3.04
N GLU A 55 0.21 -30.86 3.25
CA GLU A 55 -1.15 -30.60 3.71
C GLU A 55 -1.75 -29.37 2.98
N HIS A 56 -3.03 -29.44 2.72
CA HIS A 56 -3.85 -28.35 2.19
C HIS A 56 -5.25 -28.42 2.79
N SER A 57 -6.06 -27.39 2.56
CA SER A 57 -7.43 -27.31 3.10
C SER A 57 -7.51 -27.44 4.63
N ILE A 58 -6.47 -26.96 5.31
CA ILE A 58 -6.38 -26.95 6.77
C ILE A 58 -7.33 -25.88 7.31
N ILE A 59 -8.25 -26.23 8.19
CA ILE A 59 -9.22 -25.30 8.77
C ILE A 59 -8.90 -25.11 10.25
N ILE A 60 -8.69 -23.84 10.65
CA ILE A 60 -8.51 -23.43 12.05
C ILE A 60 -9.84 -22.83 12.51
N ASP A 61 -10.62 -23.62 13.24
CA ASP A 61 -11.96 -23.26 13.73
C ASP A 61 -12.02 -23.05 15.25
N LYS A 62 -10.85 -23.00 15.90
CA LYS A 62 -10.65 -22.78 17.33
C LYS A 62 -9.63 -21.67 17.57
N SER A 63 -9.70 -21.00 18.72
CA SER A 63 -8.71 -19.99 19.13
C SER A 63 -7.38 -20.69 19.47
N LEU A 64 -6.43 -20.68 18.54
CA LEU A 64 -5.17 -21.42 18.66
C LEU A 64 -3.96 -20.53 18.40
N THR A 65 -2.83 -20.91 19.03
CA THR A 65 -1.51 -20.38 18.68
C THR A 65 -0.72 -21.47 17.94
N ILE A 66 -0.36 -21.23 16.67
CA ILE A 66 0.42 -22.14 15.83
C ILE A 66 1.80 -21.57 15.63
N ILE A 67 2.83 -22.30 16.07
CA ILE A 67 4.23 -21.86 16.02
C ILE A 67 5.06 -22.87 15.23
N GLY A 68 5.73 -22.42 14.21
CA GLY A 68 6.72 -23.20 13.47
C GLY A 68 8.13 -23.04 14.04
N GLU A 69 8.73 -24.09 14.50
CA GLU A 69 10.14 -24.08 14.90
C GLU A 69 11.08 -24.27 13.71
N ASN A 70 11.93 -23.26 13.44
CA ASN A 70 12.88 -23.27 12.33
C ASN A 70 12.21 -23.39 10.95
N TYR A 71 11.09 -22.69 10.75
CA TYR A 71 10.36 -22.61 9.49
C TYR A 71 10.00 -23.98 8.89
N PRO A 72 9.18 -24.80 9.56
CA PRO A 72 8.66 -26.02 8.96
C PRO A 72 7.90 -25.71 7.68
N VAL A 73 8.07 -26.53 6.66
CA VAL A 73 7.47 -26.33 5.35
C VAL A 73 6.07 -26.96 5.32
N ILE A 74 5.06 -26.16 5.03
CA ILE A 74 3.72 -26.61 4.67
C ILE A 74 3.60 -26.56 3.14
N ASP A 75 3.58 -27.71 2.51
CA ASP A 75 3.51 -27.85 1.05
C ASP A 75 2.09 -28.18 0.61
N GLY A 76 1.41 -27.22 -0.02
CA GLY A 76 0.04 -27.39 -0.53
C GLY A 76 -0.07 -28.25 -1.79
N GLU A 77 1.05 -28.76 -2.35
CA GLU A 77 1.09 -29.63 -3.53
C GLU A 77 0.33 -29.07 -4.74
N LYS A 78 0.10 -27.72 -4.79
CA LYS A 78 -0.73 -27.01 -5.78
C LYS A 78 -2.22 -27.47 -5.78
N LYS A 79 -2.75 -27.87 -4.64
CA LYS A 79 -4.11 -28.44 -4.48
C LYS A 79 -5.06 -27.47 -3.76
N GLY A 80 -5.19 -26.25 -4.24
CA GLY A 80 -6.13 -25.28 -3.68
C GLY A 80 -5.55 -24.44 -2.54
N GLU A 81 -6.42 -24.06 -1.61
CA GLU A 81 -6.09 -23.23 -0.44
C GLU A 81 -5.35 -24.04 0.63
N ILE A 82 -4.39 -23.43 1.34
CA ILE A 82 -3.59 -24.18 2.30
C ILE A 82 -4.18 -24.07 3.71
N ILE A 83 -4.25 -22.87 4.28
CA ILE A 83 -4.76 -22.63 5.63
C ILE A 83 -5.94 -21.66 5.60
N THR A 84 -7.06 -22.04 6.22
CA THR A 84 -8.23 -21.16 6.42
C THR A 84 -8.48 -20.95 7.91
N ILE A 85 -8.37 -19.71 8.38
CA ILE A 85 -8.70 -19.29 9.75
C ILE A 85 -10.15 -18.85 9.80
N LYS A 86 -10.97 -19.48 10.65
CA LYS A 86 -12.39 -19.17 10.86
C LYS A 86 -12.71 -18.85 12.33
N ALA A 87 -11.72 -18.93 13.21
CA ALA A 87 -11.89 -18.62 14.64
C ALA A 87 -11.27 -17.25 14.98
N ASP A 88 -11.72 -16.68 16.08
CA ASP A 88 -11.14 -15.50 16.69
C ASP A 88 -9.86 -15.85 17.47
N ASN A 89 -9.01 -14.83 17.72
CA ASN A 89 -7.81 -14.93 18.57
C ASN A 89 -6.83 -16.04 18.09
N VAL A 90 -6.63 -16.15 16.79
CA VAL A 90 -5.68 -17.11 16.20
C VAL A 90 -4.37 -16.42 15.92
N THR A 91 -3.27 -17.07 16.30
CA THR A 91 -1.91 -16.67 15.94
C THR A 91 -1.27 -17.74 15.06
N VAL A 92 -0.67 -17.33 13.94
CA VAL A 92 0.16 -18.17 13.06
C VAL A 92 1.54 -17.52 12.94
N ASP A 93 2.56 -18.23 13.35
CA ASP A 93 3.94 -17.72 13.47
C ASP A 93 4.98 -18.72 12.93
N GLY A 94 5.96 -18.22 12.17
CA GLY A 94 7.19 -18.94 11.85
C GLY A 94 7.05 -20.11 10.88
N LEU A 95 6.09 -20.10 9.95
CA LEU A 95 5.91 -21.14 8.93
C LEU A 95 6.53 -20.75 7.58
N PHE A 96 6.94 -21.76 6.84
CA PHE A 96 7.24 -21.66 5.42
C PHE A 96 6.15 -22.35 4.60
N ILE A 97 5.35 -21.62 3.86
CA ILE A 97 4.19 -22.13 3.12
C ILE A 97 4.46 -22.03 1.63
N ILE A 98 4.30 -23.13 0.89
CA ILE A 98 4.61 -23.20 -0.54
C ILE A 98 3.55 -23.94 -1.35
N ASN A 99 3.56 -23.71 -2.66
CA ASN A 99 2.78 -24.45 -3.66
C ASN A 99 1.27 -24.34 -3.43
N VAL A 100 0.76 -23.10 -3.34
CA VAL A 100 -0.68 -22.82 -3.36
C VAL A 100 -1.26 -23.23 -4.71
N GLY A 101 -2.49 -23.74 -4.74
CA GLY A 101 -3.21 -24.03 -5.97
C GLY A 101 -3.53 -22.75 -6.75
N THR A 102 -3.70 -22.87 -8.06
CA THR A 102 -4.19 -21.80 -8.93
C THR A 102 -5.56 -22.14 -9.47
N SER A 103 -6.43 -21.14 -9.63
CA SER A 103 -7.76 -21.31 -10.20
C SER A 103 -8.17 -20.06 -10.97
N TYR A 104 -9.04 -20.21 -11.95
CA TYR A 104 -9.65 -19.10 -12.68
C TYR A 104 -10.96 -18.62 -12.04
N THR A 105 -11.49 -19.38 -11.08
CA THR A 105 -12.80 -19.11 -10.44
C THR A 105 -12.69 -18.92 -8.93
N GLU A 106 -11.61 -19.35 -8.32
CA GLU A 106 -11.39 -19.32 -6.87
C GLU A 106 -10.06 -18.64 -6.53
N ASP A 107 -10.08 -17.74 -5.57
CA ASP A 107 -8.91 -17.01 -5.10
C ASP A 107 -8.15 -17.82 -4.02
N TYR A 108 -7.51 -18.92 -4.38
CA TYR A 108 -6.79 -19.75 -3.42
C TYR A 108 -5.61 -19.00 -2.77
N ALA A 109 -5.55 -19.00 -1.46
CA ALA A 109 -4.53 -18.32 -0.67
C ALA A 109 -3.66 -19.30 0.13
N ALA A 110 -2.42 -18.88 0.43
CA ALA A 110 -1.60 -19.58 1.40
C ALA A 110 -2.25 -19.55 2.79
N ILE A 111 -2.73 -18.36 3.18
CA ILE A 111 -3.54 -18.16 4.39
C ILE A 111 -4.77 -17.33 4.04
N ARG A 112 -5.94 -17.87 4.35
CA ARG A 112 -7.20 -17.12 4.34
C ARG A 112 -7.68 -16.89 5.77
N VAL A 113 -8.06 -15.64 6.07
CA VAL A 113 -8.76 -15.28 7.33
C VAL A 113 -10.17 -14.90 6.97
N LYS A 114 -11.15 -15.58 7.55
CA LYS A 114 -12.56 -15.39 7.20
C LYS A 114 -13.46 -15.23 8.42
N ASN A 115 -14.17 -14.08 8.49
CA ASN A 115 -15.07 -13.73 9.58
C ASN A 115 -14.44 -13.83 10.98
N SER A 116 -13.17 -13.45 11.11
CA SER A 116 -12.36 -13.58 12.32
C SER A 116 -11.96 -12.19 12.85
N LYS A 117 -11.67 -12.14 14.14
CA LYS A 117 -11.11 -10.96 14.83
C LYS A 117 -9.93 -11.33 15.71
N ASN A 118 -9.08 -10.32 16.01
CA ASN A 118 -7.88 -10.48 16.86
C ASN A 118 -6.93 -11.56 16.34
N PHE A 119 -6.76 -11.67 15.02
CA PHE A 119 -5.82 -12.61 14.43
C PHE A 119 -4.43 -11.99 14.31
N ILE A 120 -3.39 -12.85 14.38
CA ILE A 120 -2.00 -12.45 14.19
C ILE A 120 -1.35 -13.42 13.18
N ILE A 121 -0.80 -12.86 12.10
CA ILE A 121 -0.07 -13.62 11.08
C ILE A 121 1.32 -12.99 10.95
N GLN A 122 2.34 -13.72 11.38
CA GLN A 122 3.68 -13.16 11.50
C GLN A 122 4.81 -14.12 11.17
N ASN A 123 5.97 -13.54 10.82
CA ASN A 123 7.23 -14.25 10.58
C ASN A 123 7.10 -15.40 9.57
N LEU A 124 6.22 -15.26 8.58
CA LEU A 124 6.01 -16.28 7.58
C LEU A 124 6.91 -16.06 6.37
N VAL A 125 7.28 -17.16 5.72
CA VAL A 125 7.83 -17.16 4.36
C VAL A 125 6.80 -17.84 3.47
N LEU A 126 6.31 -17.13 2.45
CA LEU A 126 5.32 -17.60 1.49
C LEU A 126 5.92 -17.57 0.10
N GLU A 127 5.92 -18.71 -0.61
CA GLU A 127 6.48 -18.79 -1.97
C GLU A 127 5.60 -19.63 -2.91
N LYS A 128 5.69 -19.35 -4.20
CA LYS A 128 4.93 -20.07 -5.26
C LYS A 128 3.44 -20.03 -4.97
N LEU A 129 2.93 -18.81 -4.92
CA LEU A 129 1.56 -18.54 -4.47
C LEU A 129 0.67 -18.13 -5.66
N PHE A 130 -0.63 -18.34 -5.50
CA PHE A 130 -1.63 -17.58 -6.24
C PHE A 130 -1.98 -16.33 -5.41
N PHE A 131 -2.65 -16.44 -4.25
CA PHE A 131 -2.70 -15.38 -3.25
C PHE A 131 -1.83 -15.73 -2.04
N GLY A 132 -1.21 -14.71 -1.44
CA GLY A 132 -0.43 -14.91 -0.20
C GLY A 132 -1.34 -14.97 1.02
N ILE A 133 -1.71 -13.82 1.57
CA ILE A 133 -2.60 -13.69 2.73
C ILE A 133 -3.88 -12.99 2.28
N TYR A 134 -5.03 -13.64 2.43
CA TYR A 134 -6.34 -13.08 2.09
C TYR A 134 -7.22 -12.94 3.32
N ILE A 135 -7.57 -11.71 3.67
CA ILE A 135 -8.37 -11.36 4.84
C ILE A 135 -9.75 -10.92 4.37
N GLU A 136 -10.77 -11.71 4.70
CA GLU A 136 -12.16 -11.54 4.27
C GLU A 136 -13.07 -11.28 5.47
N LYS A 137 -13.83 -10.17 5.46
CA LYS A 137 -14.84 -9.84 6.48
C LYS A 137 -14.34 -9.98 7.92
N SER A 138 -13.10 -9.54 8.14
CA SER A 138 -12.37 -9.73 9.40
C SER A 138 -11.89 -8.40 9.97
N ARG A 139 -11.53 -8.37 11.24
CA ARG A 139 -11.13 -7.12 11.89
C ARG A 139 -10.17 -7.32 13.04
N ASP A 140 -9.59 -6.19 13.49
CA ASP A 140 -8.71 -6.13 14.66
C ASP A 140 -7.54 -7.12 14.54
N GLY A 141 -6.97 -7.23 13.34
CA GLY A 141 -5.92 -8.19 13.02
C GLY A 141 -4.58 -7.55 12.73
N LYS A 142 -3.52 -8.38 12.78
CA LYS A 142 -2.15 -7.96 12.52
C LYS A 142 -1.46 -8.90 11.54
N VAL A 143 -0.80 -8.32 10.53
CA VAL A 143 0.00 -9.02 9.54
C VAL A 143 1.38 -8.36 9.50
N TYR A 144 2.39 -9.01 10.07
CA TYR A 144 3.69 -8.36 10.17
C TYR A 144 4.90 -9.31 10.08
N HIS A 145 6.04 -8.75 9.60
CA HIS A 145 7.29 -9.47 9.41
C HIS A 145 7.17 -10.70 8.48
N ASN A 146 6.28 -10.66 7.49
CA ASN A 146 6.14 -11.73 6.52
C ASN A 146 6.94 -11.43 5.26
N LYS A 147 7.51 -12.49 4.66
CA LYS A 147 8.17 -12.45 3.36
C LYS A 147 7.32 -13.20 2.35
N ILE A 148 6.78 -12.49 1.36
CA ILE A 148 5.82 -13.01 0.37
C ILE A 148 6.43 -12.87 -1.01
N ILE A 149 6.73 -14.00 -1.66
CA ILE A 149 7.35 -14.07 -2.97
C ILE A 149 6.45 -14.87 -3.92
N GLY A 150 5.85 -14.16 -4.86
CA GLY A 150 5.08 -14.80 -5.93
C GLY A 150 5.96 -15.27 -7.08
N ASP A 151 5.32 -15.74 -8.12
CA ASP A 151 5.92 -16.09 -9.42
C ASP A 151 5.10 -15.48 -10.58
N ALA A 152 4.44 -14.35 -10.32
CA ALA A 152 3.60 -13.66 -11.26
C ALA A 152 4.40 -13.14 -12.46
N VAL A 153 3.93 -13.48 -13.67
CA VAL A 153 4.47 -12.99 -14.94
C VAL A 153 3.42 -12.15 -15.66
N GLU A 154 2.17 -12.57 -15.59
CA GLU A 154 1.05 -11.94 -16.27
C GLU A 154 -0.05 -11.57 -15.27
N GLU A 155 -0.73 -10.46 -15.51
CA GLU A 155 -1.77 -9.94 -14.62
C GLU A 155 -2.96 -10.89 -14.47
N TYR A 156 -3.39 -11.52 -15.56
CA TYR A 156 -4.65 -12.29 -15.63
C TYR A 156 -4.62 -13.63 -14.90
N ASN A 157 -3.44 -14.18 -14.60
CA ASN A 157 -3.29 -15.48 -13.93
C ASN A 157 -2.52 -15.38 -12.60
N SER A 158 -2.47 -14.19 -12.03
CA SER A 158 -1.74 -13.91 -10.81
C SER A 158 -2.66 -13.31 -9.76
N GLY A 159 -2.42 -13.63 -8.51
CA GLY A 159 -3.12 -13.09 -7.35
C GLY A 159 -2.31 -12.04 -6.60
N ASN A 160 -2.84 -11.58 -5.47
CA ASN A 160 -2.25 -10.52 -4.67
C ASN A 160 -1.41 -11.06 -3.51
N GLY A 161 -0.43 -10.29 -3.05
CA GLY A 161 0.41 -10.67 -1.92
C GLY A 161 -0.37 -10.66 -0.60
N ILE A 162 -0.90 -9.51 -0.22
CA ILE A 162 -1.79 -9.35 0.93
C ILE A 162 -3.07 -8.69 0.43
N GLN A 163 -4.21 -9.31 0.68
CA GLN A 163 -5.51 -8.78 0.26
C GLN A 163 -6.47 -8.66 1.45
N LEU A 164 -7.12 -7.50 1.54
CA LEU A 164 -8.22 -7.23 2.46
C LEU A 164 -9.51 -7.00 1.67
N TRP A 165 -10.58 -7.66 2.07
CA TRP A 165 -11.91 -7.48 1.50
C TRP A 165 -12.96 -7.38 2.61
N TYR A 166 -13.72 -6.27 2.62
CA TYR A 166 -14.69 -5.95 3.68
C TYR A 166 -14.14 -6.10 5.10
N SER A 167 -12.91 -5.62 5.32
CA SER A 167 -12.21 -5.77 6.59
C SER A 167 -11.98 -4.42 7.27
N LYS A 168 -11.68 -4.43 8.57
CA LYS A 168 -11.57 -3.18 9.33
C LYS A 168 -10.50 -3.27 10.42
N ASN A 169 -9.81 -2.13 10.69
CA ASN A 169 -8.83 -2.02 11.76
C ASN A 169 -7.77 -3.14 11.70
N VAL A 170 -7.15 -3.29 10.52
CA VAL A 170 -6.07 -4.26 10.30
C VAL A 170 -4.75 -3.52 10.17
N GLU A 171 -3.74 -3.99 10.90
CA GLU A 171 -2.37 -3.48 10.84
C GLU A 171 -1.53 -4.38 9.92
N ILE A 172 -0.92 -3.81 8.88
CA ILE A 172 -0.03 -4.49 7.93
C ILE A 172 1.33 -3.82 8.03
N GLU A 173 2.29 -4.46 8.71
CA GLU A 173 3.56 -3.81 9.02
C GLU A 173 4.78 -4.70 8.75
N HIS A 174 5.88 -4.07 8.30
CA HIS A 174 7.18 -4.73 8.10
C HIS A 174 7.14 -5.98 7.20
N ASN A 175 6.23 -6.01 6.22
CA ASN A 175 6.17 -7.10 5.26
C ASN A 175 7.01 -6.76 4.03
N TYR A 176 7.59 -7.79 3.43
CA TYR A 176 8.26 -7.74 2.14
C TYR A 176 7.44 -8.53 1.13
N VAL A 177 7.02 -7.88 0.04
CA VAL A 177 6.14 -8.48 -0.98
C VAL A 177 6.72 -8.24 -2.36
N GLU A 178 6.91 -9.31 -3.14
CA GLU A 178 7.41 -9.21 -4.51
C GLU A 178 6.82 -10.26 -5.45
N HIS A 179 6.89 -9.97 -6.76
CA HIS A 179 6.49 -10.87 -7.85
C HIS A 179 5.06 -11.41 -7.72
N VAL A 180 4.13 -10.57 -7.30
CA VAL A 180 2.68 -10.84 -7.30
C VAL A 180 1.97 -9.88 -8.25
N ARG A 181 0.64 -10.00 -8.41
CA ARG A 181 -0.13 -9.05 -9.23
C ARG A 181 -0.15 -7.67 -8.58
N ASP A 182 -0.78 -7.54 -7.41
CA ASP A 182 -0.73 -6.38 -6.55
C ASP A 182 -0.05 -6.77 -5.23
N GLY A 183 0.94 -5.99 -4.79
CA GLY A 183 1.65 -6.30 -3.56
C GLY A 183 0.72 -6.34 -2.36
N ILE A 184 0.02 -5.24 -2.11
CA ILE A 184 -1.01 -5.10 -1.07
C ILE A 184 -2.28 -4.56 -1.72
N TYR A 185 -3.43 -5.17 -1.43
CA TYR A 185 -4.73 -4.76 -1.99
C TYR A 185 -5.81 -4.63 -0.91
N LEU A 186 -6.48 -3.48 -0.88
CA LEU A 186 -7.61 -3.22 0.03
C LEU A 186 -8.86 -2.89 -0.78
N GLU A 187 -9.98 -3.52 -0.45
CA GLU A 187 -11.28 -3.22 -1.04
C GLU A 187 -12.36 -3.23 0.03
N PHE A 188 -13.13 -2.14 0.12
CA PHE A 188 -14.14 -1.94 1.18
C PHE A 188 -13.56 -2.17 2.59
N SER A 189 -12.33 -1.69 2.84
CA SER A 189 -11.62 -1.93 4.09
C SER A 189 -11.21 -0.59 4.71
N ASP A 190 -11.71 -0.31 5.91
CA ASP A 190 -11.57 0.99 6.57
C ASP A 190 -10.71 0.92 7.84
N ASP A 191 -10.19 2.09 8.26
CA ASP A 191 -9.39 2.28 9.48
C ASP A 191 -8.15 1.38 9.57
N CYS A 192 -7.55 1.04 8.43
CA CYS A 192 -6.36 0.18 8.35
C CYS A 192 -5.07 0.99 8.46
N LEU A 193 -4.03 0.36 9.01
CA LEU A 193 -2.67 0.90 9.07
C LEU A 193 -1.72 0.04 8.23
N ILE A 194 -1.14 0.65 7.19
CA ILE A 194 -0.15 0.01 6.31
C ILE A 194 1.18 0.74 6.53
N LYS A 195 2.15 0.08 7.19
CA LYS A 195 3.35 0.76 7.65
C LYS A 195 4.63 -0.05 7.47
N ASN A 196 5.74 0.62 7.11
CA ASN A 196 7.07 0.02 6.99
C ASN A 196 7.12 -1.22 6.08
N ASN A 197 6.25 -1.31 5.07
CA ASN A 197 6.28 -2.41 4.12
C ASN A 197 7.15 -2.07 2.91
N ILE A 198 7.74 -3.10 2.31
CA ILE A 198 8.42 -3.01 1.01
C ILE A 198 7.61 -3.85 0.02
N SER A 199 7.15 -3.20 -1.04
CA SER A 199 6.39 -3.84 -2.12
C SER A 199 7.06 -3.52 -3.45
N THR A 200 7.63 -4.54 -4.09
CA THR A 200 8.51 -4.35 -5.25
C THR A 200 8.29 -5.41 -6.32
N LEU A 201 8.68 -5.09 -7.57
CA LEU A 201 8.66 -6.03 -8.71
C LEU A 201 7.29 -6.69 -8.95
N ASN A 202 6.20 -6.03 -8.57
CA ASN A 202 4.85 -6.53 -8.81
C ASN A 202 4.39 -6.18 -10.22
N VAL A 203 3.62 -7.08 -10.82
CA VAL A 203 3.19 -6.97 -12.23
C VAL A 203 2.34 -5.73 -12.45
N ARG A 204 1.48 -5.38 -11.50
CA ARG A 204 0.58 -4.24 -11.60
C ARG A 204 0.91 -3.15 -10.58
N TYR A 205 0.50 -3.30 -9.32
CA TYR A 205 0.65 -2.25 -8.31
C TYR A 205 1.46 -2.73 -7.10
N GLY A 206 2.27 -1.83 -6.55
CA GLY A 206 2.86 -2.04 -5.23
C GLY A 206 1.78 -2.03 -4.14
N LEU A 207 0.86 -1.07 -4.20
CA LEU A 207 -0.33 -1.01 -3.35
C LEU A 207 -1.53 -0.57 -4.19
N HIS A 208 -2.67 -1.22 -4.00
CA HIS A 208 -3.93 -0.85 -4.62
C HIS A 208 -5.04 -0.82 -3.57
N PHE A 209 -5.84 0.24 -3.54
CA PHE A 209 -7.04 0.24 -2.70
C PHE A 209 -8.20 0.99 -3.32
N MET A 210 -9.41 0.47 -3.06
CA MET A 210 -10.67 0.98 -3.59
C MET A 210 -11.73 0.99 -2.49
N PHE A 211 -12.56 2.05 -2.48
CA PHE A 211 -13.66 2.19 -1.52
C PHE A 211 -13.24 1.97 -0.05
N SER A 212 -12.01 2.32 0.28
CA SER A 212 -11.38 2.11 1.58
C SER A 212 -11.05 3.47 2.20
N ASN A 213 -11.57 3.75 3.40
CA ASN A 213 -11.58 5.07 3.97
C ASN A 213 -10.84 5.12 5.31
N ASP A 214 -10.42 6.33 5.68
CA ASP A 214 -9.78 6.59 6.98
C ASP A 214 -8.46 5.86 7.22
N ASP A 215 -7.86 5.27 6.15
CA ASP A 215 -6.63 4.50 6.20
C ASP A 215 -5.38 5.38 6.32
N ILE A 216 -4.35 4.80 6.92
CA ILE A 216 -3.03 5.41 7.08
C ILE A 216 -1.98 4.54 6.38
N TYR A 217 -1.22 5.16 5.48
CA TYR A 217 -0.11 4.55 4.75
C TYR A 217 1.16 5.32 5.10
N GLN A 218 2.07 4.69 5.83
CA GLN A 218 3.20 5.39 6.41
C GLN A 218 4.51 4.61 6.27
N ASP A 219 5.60 5.33 5.94
CA ASP A 219 6.97 4.79 5.89
C ASP A 219 7.12 3.53 5.01
N ASN A 220 6.28 3.39 3.94
CA ASN A 220 6.36 2.26 3.02
C ASN A 220 7.24 2.59 1.81
N THR A 221 7.79 1.55 1.18
CA THR A 221 8.53 1.63 -0.09
C THR A 221 7.76 0.88 -1.18
N PHE A 222 7.46 1.59 -2.28
CA PHE A 222 6.82 1.06 -3.48
C PHE A 222 7.74 1.32 -4.67
N GLU A 223 8.50 0.30 -5.07
CA GLU A 223 9.53 0.46 -6.09
C GLU A 223 9.51 -0.61 -7.16
N ASN A 224 9.91 -0.26 -8.39
CA ASN A 224 10.01 -1.20 -9.51
C ASN A 224 8.71 -2.00 -9.77
N ASN A 225 7.54 -1.40 -9.53
CA ASN A 225 6.25 -2.02 -9.85
C ASN A 225 5.76 -1.57 -11.23
N GLY A 226 4.78 -2.24 -11.79
CA GLY A 226 4.07 -1.78 -12.99
C GLY A 226 3.53 -0.36 -12.78
N ALA A 227 3.02 -0.05 -11.60
CA ALA A 227 2.85 1.28 -11.03
C ALA A 227 3.00 1.20 -9.50
N GLY A 228 3.41 2.31 -8.87
CA GLY A 228 3.65 2.31 -7.42
C GLY A 228 2.37 2.07 -6.63
N VAL A 229 1.45 3.02 -6.64
CA VAL A 229 0.20 2.95 -5.86
C VAL A 229 -0.98 3.45 -6.66
N ALA A 230 -2.11 2.74 -6.60
CA ALA A 230 -3.39 3.18 -7.13
C ALA A 230 -4.43 3.32 -6.01
N VAL A 231 -5.01 4.51 -5.88
CA VAL A 231 -6.03 4.85 -4.89
C VAL A 231 -7.29 5.29 -5.62
N MET A 232 -8.41 4.63 -5.36
CA MET A 232 -9.65 4.92 -6.07
C MET A 232 -10.85 4.98 -5.14
N PHE A 233 -11.74 5.97 -5.37
CA PHE A 233 -13.05 6.08 -4.72
C PHE A 233 -13.01 6.06 -3.19
N SER A 234 -11.99 6.68 -2.59
CA SER A 234 -11.74 6.66 -1.15
C SER A 234 -11.67 8.08 -0.58
N LYS A 235 -11.80 8.22 0.73
CA LYS A 235 -11.78 9.52 1.41
C LYS A 235 -11.07 9.46 2.75
N ARG A 236 -10.55 10.61 3.19
CA ARG A 236 -9.85 10.83 4.47
C ARG A 236 -8.62 9.94 4.66
N ILE A 237 -7.98 9.56 3.55
CA ILE A 237 -6.72 8.80 3.58
C ILE A 237 -5.55 9.72 3.98
N LYS A 238 -4.55 9.10 4.58
CA LYS A 238 -3.33 9.78 5.01
C LYS A 238 -2.11 9.00 4.51
N MET A 239 -1.26 9.66 3.73
CA MET A 239 -0.02 9.07 3.23
C MET A 239 1.17 9.87 3.74
N TYR A 240 1.97 9.25 4.58
CA TYR A 240 3.09 9.89 5.26
C TYR A 240 4.42 9.21 4.98
N ASN A 241 5.43 9.97 4.57
CA ASN A 241 6.83 9.54 4.45
C ASN A 241 7.05 8.28 3.60
N ASN A 242 6.20 8.01 2.62
CA ASN A 242 6.39 6.86 1.74
C ASN A 242 7.39 7.18 0.62
N LEU A 243 8.09 6.17 0.14
CA LEU A 243 8.96 6.23 -1.03
C LEU A 243 8.28 5.55 -2.22
N PHE A 244 8.16 6.30 -3.32
CA PHE A 244 7.69 5.81 -4.62
C PHE A 244 8.83 5.98 -5.62
N ARG A 245 9.47 4.88 -6.02
CA ARG A 245 10.68 4.94 -6.82
C ARG A 245 10.67 3.97 -8.00
N GLU A 246 11.25 4.43 -9.12
CA GLU A 246 11.51 3.60 -10.30
C GLU A 246 10.27 2.86 -10.85
N ASN A 247 9.08 3.45 -10.71
CA ASN A 247 7.88 2.92 -11.34
C ASN A 247 7.75 3.49 -12.75
N TRP A 248 8.29 2.77 -13.73
CA TRP A 248 8.39 3.19 -15.14
C TRP A 248 7.51 2.37 -16.07
N GLY A 249 6.93 3.04 -17.08
CA GLY A 249 6.12 2.39 -18.11
C GLY A 249 5.20 3.37 -18.83
N THR A 250 4.54 2.92 -19.88
CA THR A 250 3.63 3.74 -20.70
C THR A 250 2.42 4.26 -19.94
N ALA A 251 1.96 3.52 -18.95
CA ALA A 251 0.83 3.87 -18.07
C ALA A 251 1.22 3.86 -16.59
N SER A 252 2.51 4.06 -16.29
CA SER A 252 3.05 3.95 -14.95
C SER A 252 3.09 5.29 -14.21
N TYR A 253 2.99 5.23 -12.90
CA TYR A 253 3.04 6.37 -11.97
C TYR A 253 3.54 5.92 -10.60
N GLY A 254 4.14 6.85 -9.85
CA GLY A 254 4.39 6.63 -8.43
C GLY A 254 3.08 6.46 -7.67
N MET A 255 2.11 7.38 -7.91
CA MET A 255 0.78 7.34 -7.28
C MET A 255 -0.32 7.79 -8.24
N LEU A 256 -1.42 7.03 -8.30
CA LEU A 256 -2.68 7.46 -8.89
C LEU A 256 -3.69 7.79 -7.78
N LEU A 257 -4.30 8.96 -7.86
CA LEU A 257 -5.44 9.35 -7.04
C LEU A 257 -6.64 9.54 -7.96
N LYS A 258 -7.64 8.67 -7.85
CA LYS A 258 -8.86 8.76 -8.66
C LYS A 258 -10.09 8.87 -7.77
N GLU A 259 -10.79 10.00 -7.90
CA GLU A 259 -12.00 10.32 -7.10
C GLU A 259 -11.76 10.25 -5.58
N ILE A 260 -10.64 10.85 -5.14
CA ILE A 260 -10.24 10.92 -3.74
C ILE A 260 -10.67 12.25 -3.13
N ASN A 261 -11.15 12.22 -1.89
CA ASN A 261 -11.57 13.41 -1.18
C ASN A 261 -10.99 13.49 0.23
N ASP A 262 -10.67 14.71 0.66
CA ASP A 262 -10.27 15.01 2.05
C ASP A 262 -9.02 14.24 2.50
N ALA A 263 -7.97 14.19 1.67
CA ALA A 263 -6.76 13.42 1.95
C ALA A 263 -5.57 14.29 2.39
N LYS A 264 -4.56 13.64 2.97
CA LYS A 264 -3.27 14.24 3.34
C LYS A 264 -2.12 13.44 2.74
N ILE A 265 -1.31 14.07 1.90
CA ILE A 265 -0.14 13.49 1.23
C ILE A 265 1.07 14.29 1.70
N ILE A 266 1.75 13.82 2.73
CA ILE A 266 2.76 14.64 3.44
C ILE A 266 4.08 13.88 3.61
N GLY A 267 5.20 14.55 3.30
CA GLY A 267 6.56 14.02 3.53
C GLY A 267 6.96 12.89 2.59
N ASN A 268 6.20 12.63 1.52
CA ASN A 268 6.49 11.52 0.62
C ASN A 268 7.57 11.89 -0.41
N THR A 269 8.29 10.88 -0.88
CA THR A 269 9.31 11.01 -1.92
C THR A 269 8.86 10.27 -3.18
N PHE A 270 8.85 11.00 -4.31
CA PHE A 270 8.57 10.49 -5.65
C PHE A 270 9.83 10.66 -6.50
N GLU A 271 10.52 9.56 -6.77
CA GLU A 271 11.83 9.58 -7.42
C GLU A 271 11.86 8.63 -8.61
N ASP A 272 12.39 9.12 -9.75
CA ASP A 272 12.60 8.32 -10.95
C ASP A 272 11.34 7.55 -11.42
N ASN A 273 10.14 8.19 -11.38
CA ASN A 273 8.91 7.61 -11.92
C ASN A 273 8.55 8.21 -13.29
N THR A 274 7.76 7.51 -14.11
CA THR A 274 7.19 8.11 -15.32
C THR A 274 6.33 9.34 -14.97
N ILE A 275 5.47 9.20 -13.96
CA ILE A 275 4.67 10.28 -13.37
C ILE A 275 4.78 10.13 -11.86
N GLY A 276 5.15 11.19 -11.14
CA GLY A 276 5.16 11.15 -9.67
C GLY A 276 3.75 10.93 -9.12
N ILE A 277 2.83 11.88 -9.34
CA ILE A 277 1.41 11.73 -8.98
C ILE A 277 0.52 12.02 -10.17
N ASN A 278 -0.42 11.12 -10.47
CA ASN A 278 -1.52 11.33 -11.40
C ASN A 278 -2.82 11.54 -10.62
N ILE A 279 -3.45 12.71 -10.75
CA ILE A 279 -4.63 13.14 -9.98
C ILE A 279 -5.81 13.23 -10.93
N GLU A 280 -6.89 12.49 -10.65
CA GLU A 280 -8.12 12.48 -11.46
C GLU A 280 -9.35 12.68 -10.56
N GLY A 281 -10.13 13.73 -10.80
CA GLY A 281 -11.39 13.97 -10.08
C GLY A 281 -11.27 14.05 -8.55
N SER A 282 -10.12 14.47 -8.03
CA SER A 282 -9.80 14.39 -6.60
C SER A 282 -9.75 15.79 -5.97
N ASN A 283 -10.32 15.94 -4.76
CA ASN A 283 -10.63 17.25 -4.20
C ASN A 283 -10.24 17.37 -2.71
N ARG A 284 -9.92 18.59 -2.29
CA ARG A 284 -9.61 18.96 -0.89
C ARG A 284 -8.46 18.13 -0.31
N ILE A 285 -7.40 17.97 -1.11
CA ILE A 285 -6.20 17.23 -0.72
C ILE A 285 -5.09 18.22 -0.38
N THR A 286 -4.40 17.94 0.72
CA THR A 286 -3.19 18.67 1.11
C THR A 286 -1.95 17.89 0.69
N TYR A 287 -1.14 18.49 -0.18
CA TYR A 287 0.18 17.99 -0.57
C TYR A 287 1.24 18.88 0.07
N LYS A 288 1.94 18.38 1.08
CA LYS A 288 2.90 19.19 1.84
C LYS A 288 4.19 18.42 2.12
N HIS A 289 5.34 19.12 2.07
CA HIS A 289 6.66 18.56 2.35
C HIS A 289 7.01 17.32 1.51
N ASN A 290 6.44 17.18 0.31
CA ASN A 290 6.78 16.10 -0.60
C ASN A 290 7.97 16.49 -1.49
N SER A 291 8.77 15.51 -1.87
CA SER A 291 9.88 15.67 -2.80
C SER A 291 9.57 14.94 -4.11
N PHE A 292 9.63 15.65 -5.22
CA PHE A 292 9.47 15.11 -6.57
C PHE A 292 10.81 15.27 -7.30
N SER A 293 11.54 14.19 -7.53
CA SER A 293 12.86 14.22 -8.15
C SER A 293 12.98 13.32 -9.36
N ASN A 294 13.55 13.85 -10.44
CA ASN A 294 13.88 13.12 -11.67
C ASN A 294 12.68 12.40 -12.32
N ASN A 295 11.44 12.77 -12.06
CA ASN A 295 10.29 12.16 -12.71
C ASN A 295 10.12 12.66 -14.15
N GLY A 296 9.50 11.89 -15.02
CA GLY A 296 9.06 12.37 -16.33
C GLY A 296 8.08 13.54 -16.16
N TRP A 297 7.07 13.35 -15.32
CA TRP A 297 6.17 14.40 -14.83
C TRP A 297 6.13 14.34 -13.31
N ALA A 298 6.30 15.48 -12.63
CA ALA A 298 6.12 15.47 -11.18
C ALA A 298 4.65 15.24 -10.82
N ILE A 299 3.74 16.05 -11.37
CA ILE A 299 2.30 15.93 -11.12
C ILE A 299 1.51 16.11 -12.41
N LYS A 300 0.52 15.25 -12.64
CA LYS A 300 -0.52 15.43 -13.66
C LYS A 300 -1.88 15.60 -13.01
N VAL A 301 -2.58 16.68 -13.33
CA VAL A 301 -3.94 16.95 -12.85
C VAL A 301 -4.91 16.85 -14.02
N LYS A 302 -5.90 15.98 -13.91
CA LYS A 302 -6.90 15.70 -14.94
C LYS A 302 -8.32 15.84 -14.42
N GLY A 303 -9.19 16.41 -15.24
CA GLY A 303 -10.61 16.55 -14.93
C GLY A 303 -10.87 17.55 -13.79
N ALA A 304 -12.02 17.41 -13.14
CA ALA A 304 -12.47 18.30 -12.08
C ALA A 304 -11.72 18.00 -10.77
N CYS A 305 -10.66 18.75 -10.49
CA CYS A 305 -9.87 18.67 -9.26
C CYS A 305 -9.91 20.03 -8.57
N TYR A 306 -10.57 20.13 -7.41
CA TYR A 306 -10.85 21.38 -6.73
C TYR A 306 -10.29 21.45 -5.32
N ALA A 307 -9.96 22.67 -4.88
CA ALA A 307 -9.54 22.98 -3.51
C ALA A 307 -8.36 22.12 -3.00
N ASN A 308 -7.45 21.74 -3.89
CA ASN A 308 -6.22 21.08 -3.51
C ASN A 308 -5.14 22.09 -3.18
N THR A 309 -4.30 21.81 -2.20
CA THR A 309 -3.23 22.70 -1.77
C THR A 309 -1.88 22.01 -1.91
N PHE A 310 -1.00 22.60 -2.70
CA PHE A 310 0.38 22.16 -2.91
C PHE A 310 1.30 23.19 -2.25
N THR A 311 1.77 22.89 -1.04
CA THR A 311 2.58 23.86 -0.27
C THR A 311 3.84 23.22 0.29
N GLU A 312 4.93 24.02 0.26
CA GLU A 312 6.22 23.62 0.84
C GLU A 312 6.72 22.25 0.30
N ASN A 313 6.56 21.99 -1.01
CA ASN A 313 7.09 20.81 -1.68
C ASN A 313 8.37 21.15 -2.45
N ASN A 314 9.22 20.15 -2.70
CA ASN A 314 10.40 20.27 -3.55
C ASN A 314 10.13 19.64 -4.93
N PHE A 315 10.31 20.42 -6.01
CA PHE A 315 10.29 19.94 -7.39
C PHE A 315 11.71 20.01 -7.98
N LEU A 316 12.34 18.83 -8.12
CA LEU A 316 13.77 18.70 -8.37
C LEU A 316 14.03 18.00 -9.71
N TYR A 317 14.49 18.73 -10.71
CA TYR A 317 14.98 18.19 -11.98
C TYR A 317 14.01 17.26 -12.71
N ASN A 318 12.70 17.44 -12.53
CA ASN A 318 11.70 16.71 -13.31
C ASN A 318 11.74 17.18 -14.77
N SER A 319 11.43 16.31 -15.73
CA SER A 319 11.32 16.74 -17.14
C SER A 319 10.19 17.76 -17.29
N PHE A 320 9.08 17.55 -16.58
CA PHE A 320 7.97 18.49 -16.48
C PHE A 320 7.46 18.54 -15.04
N ASP A 321 7.25 19.72 -14.49
CA ASP A 321 6.78 19.86 -13.12
C ASP A 321 5.27 19.59 -13.03
N ILE A 322 4.45 20.35 -13.75
CA ILE A 322 2.98 20.23 -13.67
C ILE A 322 2.38 20.09 -15.07
N ALA A 323 1.49 19.11 -15.24
CA ALA A 323 0.52 19.08 -16.33
C ALA A 323 -0.88 19.33 -15.78
N TYR A 324 -1.60 20.26 -16.39
CA TYR A 324 -2.94 20.62 -15.98
C TYR A 324 -3.91 20.52 -17.16
N ASN A 325 -5.00 19.78 -17.00
CA ASN A 325 -6.01 19.60 -18.05
C ASN A 325 -7.43 19.82 -17.48
N SER A 326 -7.68 21.04 -17.04
CA SER A 326 -9.00 21.49 -16.59
C SER A 326 -9.19 22.94 -17.04
N ASN A 327 -10.44 23.37 -17.22
CA ASN A 327 -10.76 24.74 -17.63
C ASN A 327 -10.95 25.68 -16.43
N VAL A 328 -10.98 25.16 -15.23
CA VAL A 328 -11.15 25.93 -13.99
C VAL A 328 -10.13 25.43 -12.97
N ASN A 329 -9.37 26.35 -12.40
CA ASN A 329 -8.39 26.04 -11.36
C ASN A 329 -8.73 26.85 -10.10
N ASP A 330 -9.00 26.14 -9.00
CA ASP A 330 -9.04 26.69 -7.64
C ASP A 330 -8.02 25.98 -6.72
N ASN A 331 -7.06 25.27 -7.32
CA ASN A 331 -5.96 24.65 -6.59
C ASN A 331 -4.89 25.71 -6.27
N VAL A 332 -4.29 25.61 -5.11
CA VAL A 332 -3.32 26.57 -4.60
C VAL A 332 -1.92 25.98 -4.61
N PHE A 333 -0.99 26.69 -5.25
CA PHE A 333 0.44 26.44 -5.15
C PHE A 333 1.09 27.57 -4.36
N ASP A 334 1.77 27.26 -3.29
CA ASP A 334 2.36 28.27 -2.41
C ASP A 334 3.63 27.74 -1.71
N LYS A 335 4.68 28.57 -1.71
CA LYS A 335 5.95 28.29 -1.02
C LYS A 335 6.64 26.99 -1.43
N ASN A 336 6.47 26.53 -2.67
CA ASN A 336 7.20 25.37 -3.17
C ASN A 336 8.58 25.78 -3.69
N TYR A 337 9.52 24.87 -3.60
CA TYR A 337 10.81 25.01 -4.26
C TYR A 337 10.76 24.35 -5.65
N TRP A 338 11.21 25.08 -6.65
CA TRP A 338 11.27 24.67 -8.05
C TRP A 338 12.70 24.78 -8.58
N SER A 339 13.34 23.66 -8.92
CA SER A 339 14.73 23.68 -9.43
C SER A 339 14.90 24.49 -10.72
N SER A 340 13.83 24.71 -11.46
CA SER A 340 13.79 25.53 -12.67
C SER A 340 13.43 27.01 -12.43
N TYR A 341 13.19 27.41 -11.18
CA TYR A 341 12.94 28.80 -10.83
C TYR A 341 14.23 29.64 -10.95
N THR A 342 14.16 30.74 -11.66
CA THR A 342 15.30 31.66 -11.91
C THR A 342 15.02 33.09 -11.48
N GLY A 343 14.02 33.30 -10.62
CA GLY A 343 13.72 34.61 -10.04
C GLY A 343 14.75 35.06 -9.02
N TYR A 344 14.54 36.23 -8.46
CA TYR A 344 15.42 36.85 -7.47
C TYR A 344 14.68 37.10 -6.15
N ASP A 345 15.43 37.36 -5.09
CA ASP A 345 14.98 37.68 -3.75
C ASP A 345 15.76 38.94 -3.29
N LEU A 346 15.15 40.11 -3.50
CA LEU A 346 15.79 41.40 -3.23
C LEU A 346 15.83 41.74 -1.74
N ASP A 347 14.80 41.36 -0.99
CA ASP A 347 14.67 41.62 0.42
C ASP A 347 15.33 40.54 1.30
N LYS A 348 15.85 39.48 0.67
CA LYS A 348 16.57 38.36 1.30
C LYS A 348 15.77 37.60 2.36
N ASN A 349 14.46 37.49 2.14
CA ASN A 349 13.57 36.75 3.03
C ASN A 349 13.48 35.24 2.70
N GLY A 350 14.14 34.78 1.62
CA GLY A 350 14.14 33.39 1.17
C GLY A 350 13.02 33.04 0.21
N ILE A 351 12.15 34.01 -0.11
CA ILE A 351 11.02 33.89 -1.05
C ILE A 351 11.37 34.68 -2.31
N GLY A 352 11.07 34.15 -3.48
CA GLY A 352 11.28 34.86 -4.72
C GLY A 352 10.25 35.94 -4.94
N ASP A 353 10.71 37.13 -5.35
CA ASP A 353 9.89 38.32 -5.61
C ASP A 353 9.03 38.21 -6.89
N ILE A 354 9.31 37.20 -7.72
CA ILE A 354 8.58 36.96 -8.96
C ILE A 354 7.82 35.65 -8.84
N PRO A 355 6.49 35.60 -9.04
CA PRO A 355 5.73 34.38 -9.08
C PRO A 355 6.26 33.37 -10.10
N TYR A 356 6.21 32.08 -9.77
CA TYR A 356 6.60 31.00 -10.66
C TYR A 356 5.39 30.38 -11.37
N ARG A 357 5.52 30.12 -12.66
CA ARG A 357 4.54 29.40 -13.48
C ARG A 357 4.99 27.96 -13.70
N PRO A 358 4.41 26.96 -13.00
CA PRO A 358 4.85 25.56 -13.10
C PRO A 358 4.41 24.87 -14.40
N VAL A 359 3.38 25.39 -15.08
CA VAL A 359 2.94 24.89 -16.39
C VAL A 359 3.62 25.68 -17.48
N LYS A 360 4.52 25.07 -18.23
CA LYS A 360 5.19 25.69 -19.39
C LYS A 360 4.44 25.35 -20.68
N LEU A 361 4.58 26.22 -21.70
CA LEU A 361 3.91 26.03 -22.99
C LEU A 361 4.25 24.68 -23.63
N PHE A 362 5.51 24.25 -23.56
CA PHE A 362 5.89 22.96 -24.11
C PHE A 362 5.27 21.79 -23.34
N SER A 363 5.17 21.86 -22.01
CA SER A 363 4.48 20.86 -21.22
C SER A 363 2.98 20.75 -21.58
N TYR A 364 2.36 21.88 -21.86
CA TYR A 364 0.97 21.95 -22.33
C TYR A 364 0.80 21.30 -23.71
N ILE A 365 1.74 21.51 -24.64
CA ILE A 365 1.74 20.88 -25.97
C ILE A 365 1.91 19.36 -25.85
N VAL A 366 2.93 18.89 -25.11
CA VAL A 366 3.21 17.46 -24.93
C VAL A 366 2.03 16.74 -24.24
N ASN A 367 1.36 17.40 -23.32
CA ASN A 367 0.20 16.82 -22.65
C ASN A 367 -0.98 16.55 -23.61
N ARG A 368 -1.11 17.35 -24.70
CA ARG A 368 -2.13 17.19 -25.75
C ARG A 368 -1.69 16.35 -26.92
N THR A 369 -0.40 16.40 -27.25
CA THR A 369 0.20 15.73 -28.41
C THR A 369 1.49 15.05 -27.94
N PRO A 370 1.40 13.85 -27.30
CA PRO A 370 2.54 13.18 -26.66
C PRO A 370 3.73 12.94 -27.58
N GLU A 371 3.52 12.79 -28.88
CA GLU A 371 4.55 12.58 -29.90
C GLU A 371 5.54 13.74 -29.98
N THR A 372 5.13 14.93 -29.58
CA THR A 372 6.00 16.13 -29.58
C THR A 372 7.13 16.04 -28.56
N ILE A 373 7.10 15.06 -27.65
CA ILE A 373 8.18 14.82 -26.68
C ILE A 373 9.53 14.57 -27.36
N ILE A 374 9.54 14.13 -28.62
CA ILE A 374 10.78 13.96 -29.42
C ILE A 374 11.57 15.28 -29.58
N LEU A 375 10.89 16.41 -29.44
CA LEU A 375 11.50 17.73 -29.52
C LEU A 375 12.11 18.18 -28.18
N LEU A 376 11.94 17.42 -27.12
CA LEU A 376 12.50 17.73 -25.80
C LEU A 376 14.02 17.92 -25.91
N ARG A 377 14.54 19.01 -25.33
CA ARG A 377 15.94 19.42 -25.41
C ARG A 377 16.39 19.91 -26.82
N SER A 378 15.46 20.25 -27.71
CA SER A 378 15.80 20.88 -28.96
C SER A 378 15.88 22.42 -28.79
N MET A 379 16.67 23.08 -29.64
CA MET A 379 16.73 24.55 -29.71
C MET A 379 15.34 25.18 -29.93
N PHE A 380 14.43 24.48 -30.58
CA PHE A 380 13.06 24.94 -30.79
C PHE A 380 12.30 25.12 -29.45
N ILE A 381 12.51 24.19 -28.48
CA ILE A 381 11.91 24.30 -27.16
C ILE A 381 12.51 25.47 -26.37
N ASP A 382 13.81 25.68 -26.46
CA ASP A 382 14.47 26.84 -25.82
C ASP A 382 13.88 28.14 -26.29
N ILE A 383 13.56 28.24 -27.59
CA ILE A 383 12.91 29.44 -28.19
C ILE A 383 11.48 29.60 -27.70
N ILE A 384 10.72 28.49 -27.59
CA ILE A 384 9.34 28.49 -27.06
C ILE A 384 9.35 28.95 -25.62
N ASP A 385 10.19 28.37 -24.78
CA ASP A 385 10.29 28.67 -23.34
C ASP A 385 10.74 30.16 -23.15
N PHE A 386 11.63 30.66 -24.00
CA PHE A 386 12.01 32.05 -23.97
C PHE A 386 10.84 32.99 -24.39
N SER A 387 10.12 32.64 -25.46
CA SER A 387 8.94 33.41 -25.90
C SER A 387 7.87 33.49 -24.84
N GLU A 388 7.64 32.40 -24.13
CA GLU A 388 6.64 32.30 -23.05
C GLU A 388 7.03 33.17 -21.84
N LYS A 389 8.33 33.24 -21.50
CA LYS A 389 8.82 34.13 -20.43
C LYS A 389 8.55 35.62 -20.75
N VAL A 390 8.56 35.99 -22.04
CA VAL A 390 8.31 37.35 -22.48
C VAL A 390 6.83 37.66 -22.58
N SER A 391 6.02 36.71 -23.04
CA SER A 391 4.57 36.90 -23.25
C SER A 391 3.82 35.58 -23.04
N PRO A 392 3.39 35.26 -21.83
CA PRO A 392 2.64 34.03 -21.52
C PRO A 392 1.19 34.18 -22.02
N VAL A 393 0.93 33.75 -23.26
CA VAL A 393 -0.39 33.86 -23.90
C VAL A 393 -1.21 32.56 -23.83
N PHE A 394 -0.54 31.41 -23.70
CA PHE A 394 -1.16 30.10 -23.88
C PHE A 394 -1.21 29.23 -22.60
N THR A 395 -0.52 29.65 -21.55
CA THR A 395 -0.52 28.94 -20.27
C THR A 395 -1.57 29.49 -19.31
N PRO A 396 -2.15 28.69 -18.42
CA PRO A 396 -3.14 29.15 -17.46
C PRO A 396 -2.60 30.30 -16.60
N ASP A 397 -3.28 31.45 -16.57
CA ASP A 397 -2.87 32.63 -15.80
C ASP A 397 -3.08 32.44 -14.28
N ASP A 398 -3.96 31.54 -13.89
CA ASP A 398 -4.40 31.31 -12.53
C ASP A 398 -3.60 30.20 -11.82
N LEU A 399 -2.66 29.54 -12.51
CA LEU A 399 -1.84 28.49 -11.93
C LEU A 399 -0.42 29.00 -11.63
N LEU A 400 -0.31 29.69 -10.49
CA LEU A 400 0.91 30.38 -10.05
C LEU A 400 1.30 29.91 -8.64
N ASP A 401 2.62 29.80 -8.40
CA ASP A 401 3.19 29.86 -7.06
C ASP A 401 3.63 31.31 -6.82
N ASN A 402 2.89 32.01 -5.97
CA ASN A 402 3.15 33.44 -5.71
C ASN A 402 4.34 33.68 -4.78
N ASN A 403 4.74 32.65 -4.02
CA ASN A 403 5.81 32.73 -3.02
C ASN A 403 6.84 31.61 -3.21
N PRO A 404 7.43 31.44 -4.41
CA PRO A 404 8.36 30.33 -4.65
C PRO A 404 9.59 30.44 -3.75
N GLN A 405 10.05 29.33 -3.21
CA GLN A 405 11.24 29.27 -2.37
C GLN A 405 12.53 29.40 -3.21
N ILE A 406 13.48 30.20 -2.76
CA ILE A 406 14.80 30.36 -3.41
C ILE A 406 15.71 29.17 -3.14
N LYS A 407 15.56 28.50 -1.99
CA LYS A 407 16.38 27.36 -1.61
C LYS A 407 15.52 26.11 -1.41
N LYS A 408 16.12 24.98 -1.76
CA LYS A 408 15.53 23.66 -1.44
C LYS A 408 15.14 23.58 0.02
N LEU A 409 13.92 23.16 0.28
CA LEU A 409 13.42 22.97 1.62
C LEU A 409 14.02 21.69 2.27
N THR A 410 14.27 21.78 3.57
CA THR A 410 14.74 20.68 4.41
C THR A 410 13.77 20.51 5.57
N TRP A 411 13.33 19.30 5.83
CA TRP A 411 12.43 18.90 6.91
C TRP A 411 12.88 17.58 7.53
#